data_b27bab43cdf7ca332e9b8068c9ba37dd
#
_entry.id   b27bab43cdf7ca332e9b8068c9ba37dd
#
_cell.length_a   1.000
_cell.length_b   1.000
_cell.length_c   1.000
_cell.angle_alpha   90.00
_cell.angle_beta   90.00
_cell.angle_gamma   90.00
#
_symmetry.space_group_name_H-M   'P 1'
#
loop_
_entity.id
_entity.type
_entity.pdbx_description
1 polymer ?
#
loop_
_entity_poly.entity_id
_entity_poly.type
_entity_poly.pdbx_seq_one_letter_code
_entity_poly.pdbx_strand_id
1 'polypeptide(L)' 'MTETKYLVSWKSDTQRTRKEAYFDTRTMAEEWYNEKLTEGKKPKLWMEETTTILRKLK' A
#
# COMPACT_ATOMS: atom_id res chain seq x y z
N MET A 1 -17.59 -12.73 8.36
CA MET A 1 -16.65 -12.72 7.23
C MET A 1 -15.60 -11.67 7.43
N THR A 2 -14.36 -12.05 7.33
CA THR A 2 -13.23 -11.15 7.46
C THR A 2 -12.83 -10.64 6.10
N GLU A 3 -12.92 -9.36 5.88
CA GLU A 3 -12.41 -8.76 4.66
C GLU A 3 -11.00 -8.25 4.91
N THR A 4 -10.08 -8.68 4.07
CA THR A 4 -8.70 -8.21 4.13
C THR A 4 -8.42 -7.37 2.90
N LYS A 5 -7.88 -6.18 3.11
CA LYS A 5 -7.46 -5.29 2.04
C LYS A 5 -6.00 -4.94 2.24
N TYR A 6 -5.35 -4.58 1.17
CA TYR A 6 -3.95 -4.18 1.22
C TYR A 6 -3.84 -2.74 0.75
N LEU A 7 -3.14 -1.95 1.53
CA LEU A 7 -2.95 -0.53 1.26
C LEU A 7 -1.50 -0.28 0.89
N VAL A 8 -1.29 0.37 -0.25
CA VAL A 8 0.03 0.84 -0.65
C VAL A 8 0.00 2.35 -0.64
N SER A 9 0.93 2.94 0.10
CA SER A 9 1.09 4.38 0.20
C SER A 9 2.46 4.75 -0.36
N TRP A 10 2.53 5.81 -1.17
CA TRP A 10 3.80 6.25 -1.75
C TRP A 10 3.85 7.77 -1.84
N LYS A 11 5.04 8.30 -1.92
CA LYS A 11 5.25 9.74 -2.00
C LYS A 11 5.02 10.23 -3.44
N SER A 12 4.26 11.30 -3.57
CA SER A 12 4.02 11.95 -4.86
C SER A 12 5.23 12.81 -5.25
N ASP A 13 5.55 12.82 -6.54
CA ASP A 13 6.67 13.63 -7.05
C ASP A 13 6.38 15.13 -7.05
N THR A 14 5.13 15.50 -7.24
CA THR A 14 4.75 16.89 -7.49
C THR A 14 4.08 17.56 -6.30
N GLN A 15 3.72 16.81 -5.29
CA GLN A 15 3.02 17.33 -4.12
C GLN A 15 3.62 16.75 -2.87
N ARG A 16 3.55 17.49 -1.77
CA ARG A 16 4.04 17.04 -0.47
C ARG A 16 3.13 16.01 0.19
N THR A 17 2.15 15.52 -0.53
CA THR A 17 1.18 14.55 -0.03
C THR A 17 1.52 13.16 -0.52
N ARG A 18 1.17 12.16 0.29
CA ARG A 18 1.31 10.77 -0.11
C ARG A 18 0.05 10.32 -0.80
N LYS A 19 0.21 9.47 -1.82
CA LYS A 19 -0.92 8.83 -2.51
C LYS A 19 -1.12 7.45 -1.94
N GLU A 20 -2.34 6.96 -2.01
CA GLU A 20 -2.73 5.67 -1.47
C GLU A 20 -3.60 4.91 -2.46
N ALA A 21 -3.44 3.59 -2.47
CA ALA A 21 -4.28 2.71 -3.29
C ALA A 21 -4.58 1.44 -2.51
N TYR A 22 -5.81 0.94 -2.64
CA TYR A 22 -6.24 -0.30 -2.02
C TYR A 22 -6.27 -1.43 -3.04
N PHE A 23 -5.90 -2.61 -2.60
CA PHE A 23 -5.89 -3.82 -3.42
C PHE A 23 -6.57 -4.95 -2.67
N ASP A 24 -7.24 -5.82 -3.41
CA ASP A 24 -7.93 -6.96 -2.82
C ASP A 24 -7.01 -8.14 -2.55
N THR A 25 -5.89 -8.22 -3.25
CA THR A 25 -4.95 -9.31 -3.10
C THR A 25 -3.55 -8.79 -2.76
N ARG A 26 -2.83 -9.58 -1.97
CA ARG A 26 -1.46 -9.23 -1.60
C ARG A 26 -0.53 -9.18 -2.80
N THR A 27 -0.72 -10.08 -3.74
CA THR A 27 0.10 -10.13 -4.95
C THR A 27 0.04 -8.83 -5.73
N MET A 28 -1.16 -8.31 -5.94
CA MET A 28 -1.34 -7.04 -6.64
C MET A 28 -0.72 -5.88 -5.86
N ALA A 29 -0.90 -5.88 -4.56
CA ALA A 29 -0.34 -4.83 -3.71
C ALA A 29 1.19 -4.86 -3.72
N GLU A 30 1.79 -6.05 -3.66
CA GLU A 30 3.24 -6.19 -3.71
C GLU A 30 3.82 -5.77 -5.06
N GLU A 31 3.13 -6.10 -6.14
CA GLU A 31 3.55 -5.65 -7.48
C GLU A 31 3.58 -4.12 -7.56
N TRP A 32 2.54 -3.48 -7.07
CA TRP A 32 2.46 -2.03 -7.02
C TRP A 32 3.54 -1.44 -6.11
N TYR A 33 3.74 -2.06 -4.95
CA TYR A 33 4.79 -1.65 -4.03
C TYR A 33 6.16 -1.70 -4.69
N ASN A 34 6.47 -2.81 -5.36
CA ASN A 34 7.77 -2.98 -6.02
C ASN A 34 7.96 -1.96 -7.15
N GLU A 35 6.91 -1.68 -7.89
CA GLU A 35 6.95 -0.66 -8.94
C GLU A 35 7.28 0.71 -8.36
N LYS A 36 6.60 1.09 -7.28
CA LYS A 36 6.86 2.38 -6.64
C LYS A 36 8.24 2.41 -5.97
N LEU A 37 8.69 1.28 -5.46
CA LEU A 37 10.02 1.17 -4.89
C LEU A 37 11.10 1.42 -5.96
N THR A 38 10.92 0.85 -7.14
CA THR A 38 11.82 1.04 -8.27
C THR A 38 11.85 2.51 -8.71
N GLU A 39 10.72 3.18 -8.63
CA GLU A 39 10.62 4.61 -8.96
C GLU A 39 11.22 5.52 -7.88
N GLY A 40 11.61 4.98 -6.74
CA GLY A 40 12.19 5.75 -5.65
C GLY A 40 11.18 6.55 -4.85
N LYS A 41 9.91 6.15 -4.86
CA LYS A 41 8.84 6.90 -4.19
C LYS A 41 8.58 6.48 -2.74
N LYS A 42 9.48 5.71 -2.16
CA LYS A 42 9.42 5.28 -0.76
C LYS A 42 8.05 4.72 -0.38
N PRO A 43 7.60 3.64 -1.01
CA PRO A 43 6.29 3.07 -0.73
C PRO A 43 6.24 2.39 0.63
N LYS A 44 5.02 2.27 1.16
CA LYS A 44 4.74 1.48 2.36
C LYS A 44 3.58 0.55 2.06
N LEU A 45 3.69 -0.67 2.51
CA LEU A 45 2.66 -1.69 2.31
C LEU A 45 2.05 -2.06 3.66
N TRP A 46 0.72 -2.01 3.73
CA TRP A 46 -0.05 -2.30 4.93
C TRP A 46 -1.09 -3.36 4.62
N MET A 47 -1.41 -4.15 5.62
CA MET A 47 -2.54 -5.08 5.55
C MET A 47 -3.62 -4.58 6.52
N GLU A 48 -4.82 -4.34 6.00
CA GLU A 48 -5.96 -3.93 6.80
C GLU A 48 -6.92 -5.10 6.95
N GLU A 49 -7.08 -5.57 8.18
CA GLU A 49 -8.01 -6.64 8.50
C GLU A 49 -9.28 -6.07 9.12
N THR A 50 -10.39 -6.45 8.54
CA THR A 50 -11.75 -6.23 8.99
C THR A 50 -12.17 -4.80 9.27
N THR A 51 -11.65 -4.09 10.22
CA THR A 51 -12.20 -2.76 10.51
C THR A 51 -11.19 -1.76 11.01
N THR A 52 -10.18 -2.17 11.72
CA THR A 52 -9.35 -1.17 12.39
C THR A 52 -7.89 -1.54 12.54
N ILE A 53 -7.50 -2.74 12.16
CA ILE A 53 -6.12 -3.18 12.39
C ILE A 53 -5.31 -3.02 11.11
N LEU A 54 -4.43 -2.04 11.11
CA LEU A 54 -3.46 -1.85 10.05
C LEU A 54 -2.13 -2.46 10.49
N ARG A 55 -1.65 -3.42 9.71
CA ARG A 55 -0.36 -4.04 9.96
C ARG A 55 0.60 -3.67 8.85
N LYS A 56 1.73 -3.10 9.22
CA LYS A 56 2.76 -2.75 8.24
C LYS A 56 3.47 -4.03 7.79
N LEU A 57 3.43 -4.30 6.49
CA LEU A 57 4.08 -5.48 5.91
C LEU A 57 5.46 -5.15 5.37
N LYS A 58 5.60 -3.97 4.79
CA LYS A 58 6.90 -3.54 4.24
C LYS A 58 7.10 -2.05 4.34
#